data_53b41b64e1d0a9010cab5adff7e0e383
#
_entry.id   53b41b64e1d0a9010cab5adff7e0e383
#
_cell.length_a   1.000
_cell.length_b   1.000
_cell.length_c   1.000
_cell.angle_alpha   90.00
_cell.angle_beta   90.00
_cell.angle_gamma   90.00
#
_symmetry.space_group_name_H-M   'P 1'
#
loop_
_entity.id
_entity.type
_entity.pdbx_description
1 polymer ?
#
loop_
_entity_poly.entity_id
_entity_poly.type
_entity_poly.pdbx_seq_one_letter_code
_entity_poly.pdbx_strand_id
1 'polypeptide(L)'
;MAKKKTFSFDDINKELADINPLGSVMEHSNFSEVTEWIDTGNYHLNACVSGSLFRGWPNNRSCSIAGPSGTGKTYLILNSIARAIDMGYSVIFYDSEAAVDRELMKKFGIDTTKVNYQPCNTVQEFRTSVTSITSKMQEVKRAGGEVPKIMIILDSAGNLATMKEIEDAKSGSEKSDMTRSKVLKSIFRIIMTPLADLKIPFLFTNHTYQTQSFIS
;
A
#
# COMPACT_ATOMS: atom_id res chain seq x y z
N MET A 1 -43.23 -26.08 30.31
CA MET A 1 -42.41 -24.85 30.46
C MET A 1 -41.59 -24.66 29.18
N ALA A 2 -41.88 -23.63 28.40
CA ALA A 2 -41.09 -23.34 27.20
C ALA A 2 -39.68 -22.86 27.63
N LYS A 3 -38.61 -23.52 27.14
CA LYS A 3 -37.24 -23.09 27.35
C LYS A 3 -37.10 -21.67 26.79
N LYS A 4 -36.79 -20.70 27.63
CA LYS A 4 -36.39 -19.35 27.18
C LYS A 4 -35.20 -19.50 26.23
N LYS A 5 -35.39 -19.10 24.99
CA LYS A 5 -34.30 -19.03 23.99
C LYS A 5 -33.34 -17.94 24.45
N THR A 6 -32.18 -18.33 24.96
CA THR A 6 -31.10 -17.40 25.34
C THR A 6 -30.25 -17.15 24.10
N PHE A 7 -30.06 -15.89 23.74
CA PHE A 7 -29.15 -15.47 22.67
C PHE A 7 -27.77 -15.31 23.31
N SER A 8 -26.82 -16.10 22.89
CA SER A 8 -25.46 -16.17 23.46
C SER A 8 -24.47 -15.33 22.68
N PHE A 9 -23.26 -15.10 23.25
CA PHE A 9 -22.18 -14.44 22.53
C PHE A 9 -21.74 -15.25 21.29
N ASP A 10 -21.82 -16.57 21.35
CA ASP A 10 -21.52 -17.43 20.20
C ASP A 10 -22.53 -17.26 19.06
N ASP A 11 -23.81 -17.02 19.38
CA ASP A 11 -24.82 -16.71 18.37
C ASP A 11 -24.53 -15.33 17.72
N ILE A 12 -24.10 -14.35 18.51
CA ILE A 12 -23.65 -13.04 17.98
C ILE A 12 -22.46 -13.22 17.04
N ASN A 13 -21.46 -14.01 17.42
CA ASN A 13 -20.27 -14.25 16.60
C ASN A 13 -20.61 -14.89 15.25
N LYS A 14 -21.56 -15.83 15.23
CA LYS A 14 -22.04 -16.44 13.97
C LYS A 14 -22.72 -15.43 13.07
N GLU A 15 -23.65 -14.66 13.59
CA GLU A 15 -24.34 -13.61 12.83
C GLU A 15 -23.33 -12.57 12.26
N LEU A 16 -22.33 -12.16 13.07
CA LEU A 16 -21.32 -11.23 12.62
C LEU A 16 -20.39 -11.82 11.55
N ALA A 17 -20.06 -13.10 11.61
CA ALA A 17 -19.23 -13.78 10.61
C ALA A 17 -19.93 -13.84 9.24
N ASP A 18 -21.26 -13.98 9.21
CA ASP A 18 -22.04 -13.94 7.97
C ASP A 18 -22.04 -12.55 7.32
N ILE A 19 -22.04 -11.48 8.14
CA ILE A 19 -22.02 -10.09 7.66
C ILE A 19 -20.61 -9.67 7.26
N ASN A 20 -19.60 -10.04 8.06
CA ASN A 20 -18.21 -9.67 7.85
C ASN A 20 -17.30 -10.90 7.93
N PRO A 21 -16.98 -11.53 6.80
CA PRO A 21 -16.11 -12.72 6.75
C PRO A 21 -14.69 -12.52 7.30
N LEU A 22 -14.24 -11.26 7.49
CA LEU A 22 -12.96 -10.93 8.10
C LEU A 22 -13.07 -10.80 9.62
N GLY A 23 -14.29 -10.80 10.17
CA GLY A 23 -14.55 -10.73 11.59
C GLY A 23 -14.27 -12.05 12.29
N SER A 24 -13.68 -11.97 13.49
CA SER A 24 -13.47 -13.14 14.35
C SER A 24 -13.35 -12.70 15.80
N VAL A 25 -13.46 -13.63 16.74
CA VAL A 25 -13.09 -13.39 18.13
C VAL A 25 -11.61 -12.98 18.17
N MET A 26 -11.26 -11.97 18.97
CA MET A 26 -9.90 -11.38 18.99
C MET A 26 -8.81 -12.43 19.24
N GLU A 27 -9.08 -13.43 20.09
CA GLU A 27 -8.16 -14.55 20.37
C GLU A 27 -7.75 -15.34 19.12
N HIS A 28 -8.61 -15.36 18.10
CA HIS A 28 -8.39 -16.10 16.85
C HIS A 28 -8.12 -15.19 15.65
N SER A 29 -8.08 -13.87 15.89
CA SER A 29 -7.88 -12.89 14.83
C SER A 29 -6.41 -12.72 14.53
N ASN A 30 -6.01 -13.07 13.31
CA ASN A 30 -4.67 -12.76 12.77
C ASN A 30 -4.67 -11.56 11.80
N PHE A 31 -5.81 -10.88 11.65
CA PHE A 31 -5.98 -9.80 10.67
C PHE A 31 -4.96 -8.68 10.84
N SER A 32 -4.74 -8.23 12.08
CA SER A 32 -3.81 -7.14 12.40
C SER A 32 -2.38 -7.60 12.70
N GLU A 33 -2.12 -8.91 12.74
CA GLU A 33 -0.79 -9.45 13.02
C GLU A 33 0.17 -9.23 11.86
N VAL A 34 1.39 -8.81 12.18
CA VAL A 34 2.51 -8.75 11.26
C VAL A 34 3.19 -10.11 11.28
N THR A 35 3.05 -10.87 10.21
CA THR A 35 3.62 -12.22 10.09
C THR A 35 5.02 -12.23 9.45
N GLU A 36 5.34 -11.19 8.67
CA GLU A 36 6.65 -11.03 8.04
C GLU A 36 7.09 -9.56 8.08
N TRP A 37 8.39 -9.36 8.11
CA TRP A 37 9.02 -8.05 8.07
C TRP A 37 10.04 -8.02 6.93
N ILE A 38 9.89 -7.07 6.01
CA ILE A 38 10.79 -6.91 4.88
C ILE A 38 11.93 -5.99 5.30
N ASP A 39 13.17 -6.46 5.18
CA ASP A 39 14.35 -5.66 5.44
C ASP A 39 14.36 -4.42 4.53
N THR A 40 14.64 -3.26 5.08
CA THR A 40 14.77 -2.01 4.31
C THR A 40 16.11 -1.91 3.57
N GLY A 41 17.06 -2.79 3.88
CA GLY A 41 18.46 -2.69 3.46
C GLY A 41 19.28 -1.70 4.28
N ASN A 42 18.73 -1.15 5.37
CA ASN A 42 19.39 -0.21 6.26
C ASN A 42 19.02 -0.46 7.72
N TYR A 43 20.00 -0.78 8.56
CA TYR A 43 19.78 -1.11 9.98
C TYR A 43 19.13 0.01 10.78
N HIS A 44 19.51 1.27 10.54
CA HIS A 44 18.91 2.40 11.24
C HIS A 44 17.44 2.57 10.84
N LEU A 45 17.14 2.44 9.56
CA LEU A 45 15.76 2.54 9.09
C LEU A 45 14.92 1.37 9.61
N ASN A 46 15.47 0.15 9.64
CA ASN A 46 14.83 -0.99 10.28
C ASN A 46 14.47 -0.68 11.73
N ALA A 47 15.42 -0.18 12.50
CA ALA A 47 15.20 0.18 13.90
C ALA A 47 14.12 1.27 14.06
N CYS A 48 14.12 2.28 13.20
CA CYS A 48 13.10 3.34 13.21
C CYS A 48 11.70 2.82 12.89
N VAL A 49 11.58 1.86 11.96
CA VAL A 49 10.28 1.35 11.50
C VAL A 49 9.70 0.30 12.46
N SER A 50 10.54 -0.61 12.96
CA SER A 50 10.09 -1.80 13.67
C SER A 50 10.61 -1.94 15.12
N GLY A 51 11.55 -1.09 15.52
CA GLY A 51 12.27 -1.25 16.78
C GLY A 51 13.36 -2.35 16.77
N SER A 52 13.66 -2.94 15.60
CA SER A 52 14.64 -4.00 15.43
C SER A 52 15.61 -3.70 14.28
N LEU A 53 16.89 -3.99 14.46
CA LEU A 53 17.89 -3.83 13.39
C LEU A 53 17.66 -4.74 12.18
N PHE A 54 16.91 -5.84 12.36
CA PHE A 54 16.72 -6.90 11.37
C PHE A 54 15.29 -7.02 10.82
N ARG A 55 14.40 -6.11 11.23
CA ARG A 55 13.01 -6.06 10.81
C ARG A 55 12.72 -4.67 10.25
N GLY A 56 12.23 -4.61 9.02
CA GLY A 56 11.91 -3.35 8.34
C GLY A 56 10.41 -3.14 8.18
N TRP A 57 9.92 -3.21 6.95
CA TRP A 57 8.53 -2.94 6.62
C TRP A 57 7.60 -4.10 7.01
N PRO A 58 6.53 -3.85 7.73
CA PRO A 58 5.55 -4.89 8.07
C PRO A 58 4.71 -5.28 6.85
N ASN A 59 4.43 -6.56 6.69
CA ASN A 59 3.74 -7.11 5.51
C ASN A 59 2.23 -6.81 5.43
N ASN A 60 1.64 -6.21 6.45
CA ASN A 60 0.20 -5.88 6.47
C ASN A 60 -0.07 -4.41 6.79
N ARG A 61 0.88 -3.54 6.52
CA ARG A 61 0.77 -2.09 6.76
C ARG A 61 1.18 -1.31 5.52
N SER A 62 0.73 -0.07 5.50
CA SER A 62 1.22 0.92 4.57
C SER A 62 2.22 1.82 5.26
N CYS A 63 3.35 2.00 4.62
CA CYS A 63 4.43 2.84 5.11
C CYS A 63 4.71 3.95 4.10
N SER A 64 4.96 5.16 4.61
CA SER A 64 5.30 6.32 3.79
C SER A 64 6.73 6.77 4.04
N ILE A 65 7.46 7.03 2.96
CA ILE A 65 8.75 7.71 2.99
C ILE A 65 8.52 9.13 2.48
N ALA A 66 8.56 10.12 3.38
CA ALA A 66 8.34 11.52 3.04
C ALA A 66 9.62 12.33 3.20
N GLY A 67 9.86 13.27 2.27
CA GLY A 67 11.02 14.15 2.30
C GLY A 67 11.11 15.05 1.07
N PRO A 68 11.99 16.08 1.09
CA PRO A 68 12.25 16.92 -0.07
C PRO A 68 12.71 16.12 -1.29
N SER A 69 12.69 16.73 -2.47
CA SER A 69 13.26 16.14 -3.68
C SER A 69 14.76 15.87 -3.50
N GLY A 70 15.29 14.79 -4.10
CA GLY A 70 16.72 14.47 -4.05
C GLY A 70 17.24 13.89 -2.73
N THR A 71 16.37 13.57 -1.75
CA THR A 71 16.79 13.03 -0.44
C THR A 71 16.95 11.50 -0.39
N GLY A 72 16.87 10.82 -1.54
CA GLY A 72 17.11 9.38 -1.63
C GLY A 72 15.89 8.49 -1.36
N LYS A 73 14.66 9.04 -1.44
CA LYS A 73 13.43 8.23 -1.24
C LYS A 73 13.37 7.03 -2.18
N THR A 74 13.56 7.26 -3.47
CA THR A 74 13.60 6.20 -4.50
C THR A 74 14.72 5.20 -4.24
N TYR A 75 15.89 5.65 -3.75
CA TYR A 75 16.99 4.76 -3.35
C TYR A 75 16.57 3.78 -2.26
N LEU A 76 15.88 4.27 -1.21
CA LEU A 76 15.36 3.42 -0.13
C LEU A 76 14.32 2.42 -0.63
N ILE A 77 13.47 2.83 -1.57
CA ILE A 77 12.50 1.95 -2.23
C ILE A 77 13.21 0.84 -3.01
N LEU A 78 14.20 1.17 -3.84
CA LEU A 78 14.91 0.16 -4.64
C LEU A 78 15.63 -0.86 -3.77
N ASN A 79 16.26 -0.45 -2.66
CA ASN A 79 16.80 -1.40 -1.69
C ASN A 79 15.71 -2.31 -1.11
N SER A 80 14.56 -1.74 -0.75
CA SER A 80 13.44 -2.50 -0.18
C SER A 80 12.86 -3.50 -1.19
N ILE A 81 12.82 -3.15 -2.48
CA ILE A 81 12.40 -4.05 -3.58
C ILE A 81 13.35 -5.24 -3.68
N ALA A 82 14.68 -5.00 -3.68
CA ALA A 82 15.65 -6.07 -3.74
C ALA A 82 15.45 -7.08 -2.59
N ARG A 83 15.30 -6.58 -1.37
CA ARG A 83 15.06 -7.42 -0.18
C ARG A 83 13.72 -8.16 -0.21
N ALA A 84 12.66 -7.52 -0.70
CA ALA A 84 11.36 -8.18 -0.86
C ALA A 84 11.45 -9.35 -1.85
N ILE A 85 12.16 -9.17 -2.96
CA ILE A 85 12.37 -10.23 -3.97
C ILE A 85 13.18 -11.39 -3.39
N ASP A 86 14.23 -11.12 -2.61
CA ASP A 86 15.00 -12.13 -1.89
C ASP A 86 14.13 -12.97 -0.93
N MET A 87 13.06 -12.38 -0.40
CA MET A 87 12.07 -13.04 0.46
C MET A 87 10.92 -13.72 -0.31
N GLY A 88 10.99 -13.76 -1.65
CA GLY A 88 10.02 -14.44 -2.51
C GLY A 88 8.81 -13.58 -2.90
N TYR A 89 8.86 -12.27 -2.70
CA TYR A 89 7.83 -11.37 -3.20
C TYR A 89 8.00 -11.05 -4.68
N SER A 90 6.89 -10.88 -5.38
CA SER A 90 6.85 -10.12 -6.64
C SER A 90 6.42 -8.68 -6.34
N VAL A 91 6.90 -7.73 -7.11
CA VAL A 91 6.65 -6.31 -6.84
C VAL A 91 5.80 -5.70 -7.93
N ILE A 92 4.77 -4.94 -7.55
CA ILE A 92 4.04 -4.08 -8.46
C ILE A 92 4.50 -2.65 -8.17
N PHE A 93 5.21 -2.06 -9.13
CA PHE A 93 5.82 -0.75 -8.99
C PHE A 93 5.05 0.28 -9.83
N TYR A 94 4.28 1.14 -9.15
CA TYR A 94 3.61 2.27 -9.77
C TYR A 94 4.55 3.47 -9.77
N ASP A 95 4.91 3.94 -10.96
CA ASP A 95 5.82 5.08 -11.17
C ASP A 95 5.05 6.28 -11.75
N SER A 96 5.02 7.36 -10.99
CA SER A 96 4.43 8.64 -11.43
C SER A 96 5.50 9.69 -11.80
N GLU A 97 6.77 9.37 -11.62
CA GLU A 97 7.90 10.29 -11.87
C GLU A 97 8.71 9.92 -13.09
N ALA A 98 8.54 8.69 -13.61
CA ALA A 98 9.36 8.12 -14.68
C ALA A 98 10.87 8.17 -14.37
N ALA A 99 11.22 8.03 -13.09
CA ALA A 99 12.59 8.19 -12.60
C ALA A 99 13.37 6.87 -12.52
N VAL A 100 12.71 5.73 -12.67
CA VAL A 100 13.31 4.41 -12.50
C VAL A 100 13.29 3.64 -13.81
N ASP A 101 14.47 3.26 -14.30
CA ASP A 101 14.62 2.42 -15.45
C ASP A 101 15.15 1.01 -15.09
N ARG A 102 15.20 0.11 -16.08
CA ARG A 102 15.68 -1.25 -15.93
C ARG A 102 17.15 -1.31 -15.49
N GLU A 103 17.99 -0.44 -16.01
CA GLU A 103 19.43 -0.41 -15.72
C GLU A 103 19.67 -0.01 -14.26
N LEU A 104 18.93 0.97 -13.78
CA LEU A 104 18.98 1.38 -12.38
C LEU A 104 18.54 0.23 -11.46
N MET A 105 17.43 -0.45 -11.77
CA MET A 105 16.98 -1.61 -10.98
C MET A 105 18.04 -2.71 -10.92
N LYS A 106 18.68 -3.03 -12.05
CA LYS A 106 19.75 -4.04 -12.10
C LYS A 106 20.97 -3.65 -11.26
N LYS A 107 21.33 -2.36 -11.19
CA LYS A 107 22.42 -1.88 -10.33
C LYS A 107 22.16 -2.12 -8.84
N PHE A 108 20.89 -2.19 -8.44
CA PHE A 108 20.47 -2.57 -7.09
C PHE A 108 20.34 -4.08 -6.89
N GLY A 109 20.73 -4.90 -7.88
CA GLY A 109 20.59 -6.35 -7.81
C GLY A 109 19.14 -6.85 -7.92
N ILE A 110 18.24 -6.02 -8.42
CA ILE A 110 16.81 -6.37 -8.53
C ILE A 110 16.61 -7.28 -9.75
N ASP A 111 16.01 -8.45 -9.51
CA ASP A 111 15.50 -9.29 -10.59
C ASP A 111 14.25 -8.64 -11.22
N THR A 112 14.47 -7.97 -12.34
CA THR A 112 13.40 -7.24 -13.03
C THR A 112 12.28 -8.13 -13.60
N THR A 113 12.47 -9.44 -13.65
CA THR A 113 11.41 -10.40 -14.02
C THR A 113 10.35 -10.55 -12.93
N LYS A 114 10.67 -10.15 -11.70
CA LYS A 114 9.78 -10.13 -10.53
C LYS A 114 9.12 -8.78 -10.30
N VAL A 115 9.40 -7.80 -11.14
CA VAL A 115 8.83 -6.44 -11.02
C VAL A 115 7.87 -6.19 -12.18
N ASN A 116 6.61 -5.98 -11.84
CA ASN A 116 5.60 -5.45 -12.77
C ASN A 116 5.63 -3.92 -12.68
N TYR A 117 6.14 -3.27 -13.73
CA TYR A 117 6.26 -1.82 -13.80
C TYR A 117 5.01 -1.20 -14.40
N GLN A 118 4.41 -0.26 -13.70
CA GLN A 118 3.17 0.41 -14.05
C GLN A 118 3.37 1.94 -14.08
N PRO A 119 3.58 2.56 -15.24
CA PRO A 119 3.44 4.01 -15.34
C PRO A 119 2.04 4.41 -14.86
N CYS A 120 1.97 5.39 -13.96
CA CYS A 120 0.72 5.76 -13.33
C CYS A 120 0.63 7.27 -13.16
N ASN A 121 -0.32 7.90 -13.85
CA ASN A 121 -0.46 9.34 -13.86
C ASN A 121 -1.59 9.84 -12.96
N THR A 122 -2.59 9.01 -12.70
CA THR A 122 -3.76 9.45 -11.95
C THR A 122 -4.05 8.62 -10.70
N VAL A 123 -4.63 9.31 -9.73
CA VAL A 123 -5.10 8.70 -8.48
C VAL A 123 -6.16 7.63 -8.77
N GLN A 124 -6.98 7.83 -9.80
CA GLN A 124 -8.04 6.92 -10.22
C GLN A 124 -7.48 5.64 -10.86
N GLU A 125 -6.45 5.74 -11.72
CA GLU A 125 -5.76 4.58 -12.30
C GLU A 125 -5.15 3.71 -11.20
N PHE A 126 -4.41 4.32 -10.27
CA PHE A 126 -3.84 3.62 -9.12
C PHE A 126 -4.91 2.87 -8.32
N ARG A 127 -5.99 3.58 -7.94
CA ARG A 127 -7.11 2.96 -7.21
C ARG A 127 -7.70 1.77 -7.94
N THR A 128 -8.04 1.95 -9.23
CA THR A 128 -8.70 0.91 -10.03
C THR A 128 -7.81 -0.32 -10.15
N SER A 129 -6.52 -0.13 -10.41
CA SER A 129 -5.56 -1.21 -10.52
C SER A 129 -5.42 -1.99 -9.20
N VAL A 130 -5.16 -1.30 -8.08
CA VAL A 130 -4.99 -1.96 -6.78
C VAL A 130 -6.27 -2.65 -6.32
N THR A 131 -7.43 -2.00 -6.47
CA THR A 131 -8.72 -2.63 -6.10
C THR A 131 -9.02 -3.86 -6.93
N SER A 132 -8.79 -3.83 -8.24
CA SER A 132 -9.02 -4.97 -9.13
C SER A 132 -8.16 -6.18 -8.74
N ILE A 133 -6.86 -5.95 -8.52
CA ILE A 133 -5.92 -7.03 -8.14
C ILE A 133 -6.29 -7.61 -6.77
N THR A 134 -6.52 -6.75 -5.77
CA THR A 134 -6.83 -7.22 -4.42
C THR A 134 -8.16 -7.94 -4.35
N SER A 135 -9.20 -7.48 -5.08
CA SER A 135 -10.48 -8.18 -5.16
C SER A 135 -10.32 -9.57 -5.74
N LYS A 136 -9.56 -9.70 -6.84
CA LYS A 136 -9.30 -10.99 -7.47
C LYS A 136 -8.54 -11.94 -6.54
N MET A 137 -7.53 -11.44 -5.84
CA MET A 137 -6.78 -12.23 -4.86
C MET A 137 -7.67 -12.67 -3.69
N GLN A 138 -8.56 -11.80 -3.21
CA GLN A 138 -9.51 -12.14 -2.16
C GLN A 138 -10.51 -13.21 -2.59
N GLU A 139 -11.01 -13.15 -3.84
CA GLU A 139 -11.86 -14.20 -4.41
C GLU A 139 -11.15 -15.56 -4.40
N VAL A 140 -9.90 -15.62 -4.90
CA VAL A 140 -9.11 -16.85 -4.93
C VAL A 140 -8.87 -17.37 -3.50
N LYS A 141 -8.47 -16.49 -2.57
CA LYS A 141 -8.24 -16.86 -1.15
C LYS A 141 -9.50 -17.41 -0.49
N ARG A 142 -10.67 -16.77 -0.71
CA ARG A 142 -11.95 -17.25 -0.18
C ARG A 142 -12.37 -18.59 -0.75
N ALA A 143 -12.00 -18.88 -1.99
CA ALA A 143 -12.21 -20.17 -2.63
C ALA A 143 -11.22 -21.27 -2.15
N GLY A 144 -10.34 -20.95 -1.19
CA GLY A 144 -9.32 -21.87 -0.67
C GLY A 144 -8.08 -22.00 -1.56
N GLY A 145 -7.93 -21.14 -2.57
CA GLY A 145 -6.75 -21.09 -3.44
C GLY A 145 -5.58 -20.33 -2.83
N GLU A 146 -4.40 -20.58 -3.36
CA GLU A 146 -3.19 -19.86 -2.99
C GLU A 146 -3.06 -18.56 -3.79
N VAL A 147 -2.56 -17.51 -3.13
CA VAL A 147 -2.27 -16.23 -3.75
C VAL A 147 -0.77 -15.92 -3.66
N PRO A 148 -0.19 -15.28 -4.68
CA PRO A 148 1.23 -14.95 -4.65
C PRO A 148 1.54 -13.91 -3.58
N LYS A 149 2.74 -13.97 -3.03
CA LYS A 149 3.28 -12.89 -2.20
C LYS A 149 3.61 -11.71 -3.11
N ILE A 150 2.94 -10.58 -2.90
CA ILE A 150 3.22 -9.35 -3.64
C ILE A 150 3.49 -8.20 -2.69
N MET A 151 4.32 -7.26 -3.13
CA MET A 151 4.53 -5.96 -2.51
C MET A 151 4.10 -4.86 -3.48
N ILE A 152 3.41 -3.85 -3.00
CA ILE A 152 2.99 -2.71 -3.81
C ILE A 152 3.84 -1.49 -3.46
N ILE A 153 4.36 -0.84 -4.49
CA ILE A 153 5.14 0.39 -4.41
C ILE A 153 4.43 1.49 -5.20
N LEU A 154 4.45 2.71 -4.67
CA LEU A 154 4.01 3.92 -5.38
C LEU A 154 5.05 5.03 -5.21
N ASP A 155 5.74 5.40 -6.28
CA ASP A 155 6.71 6.48 -6.33
C ASP A 155 6.32 7.52 -7.39
N SER A 156 5.73 8.62 -7.01
CA SER A 156 5.32 9.08 -5.69
C SER A 156 3.81 9.38 -5.64
N ALA A 157 3.21 9.28 -4.46
CA ALA A 157 1.81 9.67 -4.27
C ALA A 157 1.58 11.17 -4.52
N GLY A 158 2.63 11.97 -4.31
CA GLY A 158 2.62 13.42 -4.53
C GLY A 158 2.42 13.86 -5.98
N ASN A 159 2.82 13.04 -6.96
CA ASN A 159 2.76 13.39 -8.38
C ASN A 159 1.51 12.90 -9.11
N LEU A 160 0.69 12.08 -8.46
CA LEU A 160 -0.56 11.63 -9.07
C LEU A 160 -1.53 12.80 -9.23
N ALA A 161 -2.01 13.03 -10.45
CA ALA A 161 -3.09 13.98 -10.74
C ALA A 161 -4.46 13.35 -10.49
N THR A 162 -5.51 14.17 -10.36
CA THR A 162 -6.89 13.69 -10.50
C THR A 162 -7.32 13.74 -11.96
N MET A 163 -8.31 12.94 -12.34
CA MET A 163 -8.92 13.05 -13.68
C MET A 163 -9.43 14.45 -13.95
N LYS A 164 -9.93 15.12 -12.90
CA LYS A 164 -10.41 16.50 -13.01
C LYS A 164 -9.28 17.47 -13.32
N GLU A 165 -8.12 17.36 -12.66
CA GLU A 165 -6.93 18.19 -12.99
C GLU A 165 -6.52 18.03 -14.45
N ILE A 166 -6.60 16.79 -14.99
CA ILE A 166 -6.27 16.52 -16.40
C ILE A 166 -7.32 17.14 -17.34
N GLU A 167 -8.61 17.06 -17.02
CA GLU A 167 -9.69 17.66 -17.80
C GLU A 167 -9.60 19.19 -17.77
N ASP A 168 -9.37 19.78 -16.61
CA ASP A 168 -9.21 21.24 -16.44
C ASP A 168 -7.98 21.74 -17.23
N ALA A 169 -6.86 21.02 -17.20
CA ALA A 169 -5.67 21.35 -17.98
C ALA A 169 -5.94 21.30 -19.50
N LYS A 170 -6.69 20.31 -19.99
CA LYS A 170 -7.07 20.20 -21.42
C LYS A 170 -8.01 21.31 -21.87
N SER A 171 -8.90 21.78 -20.99
CA SER A 171 -9.83 22.87 -21.26
C SER A 171 -9.24 24.27 -21.10
N GLY A 172 -7.97 24.37 -20.67
CA GLY A 172 -7.32 25.65 -20.36
C GLY A 172 -7.87 26.34 -19.11
N SER A 173 -8.51 25.60 -18.21
CA SER A 173 -9.02 26.15 -16.95
C SER A 173 -7.88 26.34 -15.96
N GLU A 174 -7.75 27.55 -15.40
CA GLU A 174 -6.76 27.86 -14.36
C GLU A 174 -7.27 27.52 -12.93
N LYS A 175 -8.40 26.83 -12.80
CA LYS A 175 -8.97 26.50 -11.50
C LYS A 175 -8.14 25.42 -10.81
N SER A 176 -7.62 25.75 -9.63
CA SER A 176 -6.94 24.77 -8.79
C SER A 176 -7.92 23.71 -8.27
N ASP A 177 -7.63 22.42 -8.49
CA ASP A 177 -8.43 21.34 -7.93
C ASP A 177 -8.12 21.14 -6.43
N MET A 178 -8.99 21.68 -5.58
CA MET A 178 -8.91 21.49 -4.12
C MET A 178 -9.37 20.10 -3.67
N THR A 179 -9.77 19.22 -4.60
CA THR A 179 -10.34 17.90 -4.24
C THR A 179 -9.30 16.79 -4.18
N ARG A 180 -8.08 16.99 -4.74
CA ARG A 180 -7.01 16.00 -4.81
C ARG A 180 -6.72 15.31 -3.48
N SER A 181 -6.51 16.06 -2.42
CA SER A 181 -6.25 15.52 -1.08
C SER A 181 -7.42 14.67 -0.55
N LYS A 182 -8.66 15.05 -0.87
CA LYS A 182 -9.86 14.28 -0.50
C LYS A 182 -9.92 12.96 -1.27
N VAL A 183 -9.59 12.99 -2.56
CA VAL A 183 -9.58 11.80 -3.43
C VAL A 183 -8.49 10.83 -2.98
N LEU A 184 -7.25 11.29 -2.77
CA LEU A 184 -6.17 10.48 -2.22
C LEU A 184 -6.55 9.84 -0.88
N LYS A 185 -7.06 10.62 0.07
CA LYS A 185 -7.52 10.10 1.36
C LYS A 185 -8.61 9.03 1.22
N SER A 186 -9.52 9.21 0.27
CA SER A 186 -10.57 8.22 -0.01
C SER A 186 -9.98 6.90 -0.52
N ILE A 187 -8.99 6.96 -1.40
CA ILE A 187 -8.35 5.77 -1.95
C ILE A 187 -7.64 4.97 -0.88
N PHE A 188 -6.82 5.61 -0.05
CA PHE A 188 -6.16 4.93 1.06
C PHE A 188 -7.16 4.20 1.95
N ARG A 189 -8.31 4.80 2.27
CA ARG A 189 -9.37 4.12 3.05
C ARG A 189 -9.92 2.88 2.36
N ILE A 190 -10.02 2.89 1.03
CA ILE A 190 -10.56 1.77 0.26
C ILE A 190 -9.58 0.60 0.19
N ILE A 191 -8.29 0.89 -0.02
CA ILE A 191 -7.30 -0.18 -0.27
C ILE A 191 -6.71 -0.78 1.00
N MET A 192 -6.75 -0.07 2.15
CA MET A 192 -6.07 -0.51 3.37
C MET A 192 -6.55 -1.85 3.91
N THR A 193 -7.86 -2.07 4.00
CA THR A 193 -8.44 -3.33 4.51
C THR A 193 -8.09 -4.52 3.61
N PRO A 194 -8.28 -4.47 2.27
CA PRO A 194 -7.83 -5.54 1.39
C PRO A 194 -6.33 -5.85 1.47
N LEU A 195 -5.48 -4.82 1.56
CA LEU A 195 -4.04 -5.01 1.67
C LEU A 195 -3.66 -5.70 2.99
N ALA A 196 -4.29 -5.31 4.10
CA ALA A 196 -4.06 -5.94 5.40
C ALA A 196 -4.52 -7.40 5.44
N ASP A 197 -5.70 -7.71 4.87
CA ASP A 197 -6.22 -9.08 4.75
C ASP A 197 -5.29 -9.99 3.95
N LEU A 198 -4.79 -9.50 2.83
CA LEU A 198 -3.91 -10.23 1.92
C LEU A 198 -2.43 -10.22 2.37
N LYS A 199 -2.10 -9.55 3.48
CA LYS A 199 -0.72 -9.38 3.96
C LYS A 199 0.19 -8.76 2.90
N ILE A 200 -0.33 -7.76 2.18
CA ILE A 200 0.40 -7.05 1.13
C ILE A 200 1.04 -5.79 1.72
N PRO A 201 2.37 -5.72 1.83
CA PRO A 201 3.05 -4.50 2.22
C PRO A 201 2.86 -3.42 1.14
N PHE A 202 2.50 -2.23 1.56
CA PHE A 202 2.37 -1.08 0.67
C PHE A 202 3.33 0.02 1.11
N LEU A 203 4.30 0.32 0.25
CA LEU A 203 5.28 1.37 0.48
C LEU A 203 5.10 2.49 -0.54
N PHE A 204 5.03 3.73 -0.10
CA PHE A 204 4.90 4.85 -1.01
C PHE A 204 5.76 6.04 -0.59
N THR A 205 6.19 6.81 -1.59
CA THR A 205 6.91 8.06 -1.34
C THR A 205 5.97 9.26 -1.42
N ASN A 206 6.38 10.33 -0.76
CA ASN A 206 5.72 11.62 -0.88
C ASN A 206 6.73 12.76 -0.77
N HIS A 207 6.43 13.89 -1.42
CA HIS A 207 7.22 15.10 -1.30
C HIS A 207 6.73 15.94 -0.13
N THR A 208 7.69 16.51 0.60
CA THR A 208 7.41 17.54 1.61
C THR A 208 7.88 18.90 1.08
N TYR A 209 7.04 19.91 1.32
CA TYR A 209 7.33 21.30 0.97
C TYR A 209 7.39 22.14 2.23
N GLN A 210 8.31 23.09 2.28
CA GLN A 210 8.35 24.06 3.37
C GLN A 210 7.14 24.98 3.26
N THR A 211 6.37 25.12 4.32
CA THR A 211 5.35 26.14 4.41
C THR A 211 6.08 27.50 4.53
N GLN A 212 5.99 28.34 3.53
CA GLN A 212 6.42 29.72 3.68
C GLN A 212 5.43 30.42 4.63
N SER A 213 5.81 30.53 5.91
CA SER A 213 5.13 31.45 6.81
C SER A 213 5.52 32.84 6.39
N PHE A 214 4.62 33.57 5.76
CA PHE A 214 4.74 35.02 5.70
C PHE A 214 4.60 35.51 7.16
N ILE A 215 5.71 35.81 7.78
CA ILE A 215 5.71 36.60 9.01
C ILE A 215 5.37 38.02 8.56
N SER A 216 4.14 38.42 8.84
CA SER A 216 3.69 39.82 8.73
C SER A 216 4.13 40.59 9.96
#